data_12a9dc7063f9030da0c55de2b32a3f4d
#
_entry.id   12a9dc7063f9030da0c55de2b32a3f4d
#
_cell.length_a   1.000
_cell.length_b   1.000
_cell.length_c   1.000
_cell.angle_alpha   90.00
_cell.angle_beta   90.00
_cell.angle_gamma   90.00
#
_symmetry.space_group_name_H-M   'P 1'
#
loop_
_entity.id
_entity.type
_entity.pdbx_description
1 polymer ?
#
loop_
_entity_poly.entity_id
_entity_poly.type
_entity_poly.pdbx_seq_one_letter_code
_entity_poly.pdbx_strand_id
1 'polypeptide(L)'
;MSVIPRKHIALLFCALAICAFSQCIYDYTPADASLQGLDEPLLVVDGDILVGDFTKVKLSYTESILEDVEEMPLGCTVMVEAESGETVGAFAVEDEPGVYLADTRELDMDGKYRLCISVPGRGEYVSEFKPVMISPPIDEITWSIAPDSTYANVEVTTHNDQEGKLYCKWNYTENWESNAVFIPVLDFNPNTNILRALEIEEIAERSYCFSEAVSSDISIANTEKLAENIISKSVVKHIANTDLRASGLYAISVTQKALDKDGYQYWETLKRNIGETGGIFSA
;
A
#
# COMPACT_ATOMS: atom_id res chain seq x y z
N MET A 1 68.63 -12.07 23.92
CA MET A 1 67.16 -12.09 23.78
C MET A 1 66.63 -10.79 24.38
N SER A 2 66.28 -9.81 23.56
CA SER A 2 65.73 -8.54 24.03
C SER A 2 64.26 -8.70 24.36
N VAL A 3 63.86 -8.49 25.60
CA VAL A 3 62.48 -8.55 26.08
C VAL A 3 61.81 -7.26 25.66
N ILE A 4 60.80 -7.37 24.77
CA ILE A 4 59.99 -6.24 24.34
C ILE A 4 59.20 -5.71 25.56
N PRO A 5 59.29 -4.44 25.93
CA PRO A 5 58.60 -3.92 27.10
C PRO A 5 57.07 -3.96 26.89
N ARG A 6 56.36 -4.38 27.95
CA ARG A 6 54.87 -4.55 27.92
C ARG A 6 54.11 -3.36 27.38
N LYS A 7 54.62 -2.15 27.47
CA LYS A 7 54.00 -0.90 26.94
C LYS A 7 53.94 -0.94 25.40
N HIS A 8 54.90 -1.50 24.69
CA HIS A 8 54.89 -1.61 23.23
C HIS A 8 53.93 -2.69 22.73
N ILE A 9 53.73 -3.76 23.51
CA ILE A 9 52.74 -4.81 23.20
C ILE A 9 51.31 -4.23 23.32
N ALA A 10 51.01 -3.41 24.36
CA ALA A 10 49.73 -2.78 24.52
C ALA A 10 49.44 -1.75 23.41
N LEU A 11 50.44 -0.98 22.99
CA LEU A 11 50.31 -0.05 21.88
C LEU A 11 50.05 -0.75 20.54
N LEU A 12 50.70 -1.89 20.31
CA LEU A 12 50.50 -2.70 19.09
C LEU A 12 49.08 -3.31 19.08
N PHE A 13 48.57 -3.76 20.24
CA PHE A 13 47.20 -4.27 20.38
C PHE A 13 46.16 -3.17 20.15
N CYS A 14 46.35 -1.95 20.67
CA CYS A 14 45.47 -0.81 20.41
C CYS A 14 45.49 -0.41 18.94
N ALA A 15 46.64 -0.38 18.28
CA ALA A 15 46.75 -0.09 16.86
C ALA A 15 46.05 -1.14 15.98
N LEU A 16 46.19 -2.43 16.35
CA LEU A 16 45.50 -3.53 15.65
C LEU A 16 43.98 -3.48 15.84
N ALA A 17 43.48 -3.11 17.04
CA ALA A 17 42.08 -2.94 17.33
C ALA A 17 41.48 -1.76 16.55
N ILE A 18 42.18 -0.62 16.43
CA ILE A 18 41.72 0.53 15.64
C ILE A 18 41.58 0.17 14.15
N CYS A 19 42.51 -0.65 13.59
CA CYS A 19 42.41 -1.11 12.21
C CYS A 19 41.28 -2.13 11.99
N ALA A 20 40.86 -2.87 13.02
CA ALA A 20 39.75 -3.83 12.93
C ALA A 20 38.35 -3.16 12.95
N PHE A 21 38.26 -1.91 13.44
CA PHE A 21 37.01 -1.16 13.49
C PHE A 21 36.84 -0.16 12.35
N SER A 22 37.81 -0.03 11.42
CA SER A 22 37.61 0.71 10.17
C SER A 22 36.78 -0.15 9.21
N GLN A 23 35.49 -0.28 9.49
CA GLN A 23 34.53 -0.75 8.51
C GLN A 23 34.33 0.39 7.52
N CYS A 24 34.88 0.23 6.32
CA CYS A 24 34.50 1.07 5.18
C CYS A 24 33.02 0.75 4.90
N ILE A 25 32.15 1.70 5.21
CA ILE A 25 30.81 1.71 4.63
C ILE A 25 31.05 2.02 3.14
N TYR A 26 31.03 1.00 2.30
CA TYR A 26 30.96 1.20 0.86
C TYR A 26 29.49 1.44 0.55
N ASP A 27 29.18 2.53 -0.13
CA ASP A 27 27.92 2.66 -0.82
C ASP A 27 27.80 1.49 -1.78
N TYR A 28 26.94 0.56 -1.44
CA TYR A 28 26.66 -0.60 -2.29
C TYR A 28 25.78 -0.11 -3.44
N THR A 29 26.40 0.20 -4.57
CA THR A 29 25.70 0.25 -5.85
C THR A 29 25.60 -1.17 -6.37
N PRO A 30 24.39 -1.75 -6.48
CA PRO A 30 24.22 -3.06 -7.09
C PRO A 30 24.86 -3.08 -8.47
N ALA A 31 25.84 -3.96 -8.66
CA ALA A 31 26.51 -4.11 -9.96
C ALA A 31 25.62 -4.87 -10.98
N ASP A 32 24.32 -4.97 -10.74
CA ASP A 32 23.41 -5.66 -11.63
C ASP A 32 23.08 -4.78 -12.81
N ALA A 33 23.76 -5.07 -13.91
CA ALA A 33 23.58 -4.47 -15.22
C ALA A 33 22.13 -4.59 -15.76
N SER A 34 21.27 -5.37 -15.12
CA SER A 34 19.85 -5.47 -15.45
C SER A 34 19.06 -4.20 -15.15
N LEU A 35 19.53 -3.36 -14.21
CA LEU A 35 18.93 -2.04 -13.92
C LEU A 35 19.55 -0.92 -14.78
N GLN A 36 20.69 -1.15 -15.43
CA GLN A 36 21.33 -0.18 -16.33
C GLN A 36 20.72 -0.20 -17.76
N GLY A 37 19.71 -1.00 -18.02
CA GLY A 37 19.12 -1.20 -19.35
C GLY A 37 17.78 -0.54 -19.60
N LEU A 38 17.24 0.20 -18.64
CA LEU A 38 16.05 1.01 -18.89
C LEU A 38 16.51 2.46 -19.16
N ASP A 39 16.91 2.71 -20.41
CA ASP A 39 17.23 4.06 -20.88
C ASP A 39 16.01 5.00 -20.80
N GLU A 40 14.80 4.44 -20.65
CA GLU A 40 13.56 5.17 -20.47
C GLU A 40 12.70 4.57 -19.33
N PRO A 41 12.09 5.42 -18.46
CA PRO A 41 11.21 4.95 -17.40
C PRO A 41 9.99 4.23 -17.98
N LEU A 42 9.60 3.10 -17.37
CA LEU A 42 8.43 2.32 -17.77
C LEU A 42 7.15 2.97 -17.26
N LEU A 43 6.07 2.89 -18.05
CA LEU A 43 4.75 3.30 -17.60
C LEU A 43 4.23 2.30 -16.55
N VAL A 44 3.89 2.82 -15.38
CA VAL A 44 3.20 2.09 -14.30
C VAL A 44 1.72 2.44 -14.37
N VAL A 45 0.88 1.41 -14.41
CA VAL A 45 -0.58 1.55 -14.44
C VAL A 45 -1.14 0.87 -13.20
N ASP A 46 -1.79 1.63 -12.34
CA ASP A 46 -2.46 1.13 -11.14
C ASP A 46 -3.94 1.47 -11.19
N GLY A 47 -4.78 0.44 -11.17
CA GLY A 47 -6.23 0.59 -11.22
C GLY A 47 -6.95 -0.70 -11.59
N ASP A 48 -8.21 -0.75 -11.23
CA ASP A 48 -9.13 -1.83 -11.57
C ASP A 48 -10.33 -1.24 -12.31
N ILE A 49 -10.79 -1.88 -13.39
CA ILE A 49 -12.06 -1.51 -14.04
C ILE A 49 -13.21 -1.96 -13.15
N LEU A 50 -14.00 -1.00 -12.64
CA LEU A 50 -15.14 -1.24 -11.77
C LEU A 50 -16.43 -1.00 -12.56
N VAL A 51 -17.14 -2.07 -12.94
CA VAL A 51 -18.46 -1.95 -13.58
C VAL A 51 -19.52 -1.68 -12.50
N GLY A 52 -20.39 -0.70 -12.75
CA GLY A 52 -21.38 -0.26 -11.77
C GLY A 52 -20.89 0.83 -10.80
N ASP A 53 -19.66 1.30 -10.95
CA ASP A 53 -19.06 2.37 -10.15
C ASP A 53 -18.12 3.22 -11.01
N PHE A 54 -17.34 4.11 -10.41
CA PHE A 54 -16.28 4.84 -11.09
C PHE A 54 -14.99 4.02 -11.13
N THR A 55 -14.41 3.93 -12.32
CA THR A 55 -13.07 3.34 -12.52
C THR A 55 -12.01 4.41 -12.30
N LYS A 56 -11.16 4.24 -11.29
CA LYS A 56 -10.01 5.11 -11.00
C LYS A 56 -8.73 4.42 -11.47
N VAL A 57 -7.95 5.12 -12.31
CA VAL A 57 -6.65 4.65 -12.82
C VAL A 57 -5.59 5.68 -12.48
N LYS A 58 -4.50 5.26 -11.83
CA LYS A 58 -3.32 6.06 -11.59
C LYS A 58 -2.23 5.66 -12.57
N LEU A 59 -1.63 6.64 -13.24
CA LEU A 59 -0.48 6.49 -14.12
C LEU A 59 0.73 7.17 -13.50
N SER A 60 1.85 6.47 -13.49
CA SER A 60 3.16 7.02 -13.09
C SER A 60 4.27 6.37 -13.93
N TYR A 61 5.50 6.82 -13.76
CA TYR A 61 6.66 6.15 -14.32
C TYR A 61 7.45 5.44 -13.23
N THR A 62 8.23 4.42 -13.63
CA THR A 62 9.23 3.83 -12.73
C THR A 62 10.29 4.86 -12.41
N GLU A 63 10.65 4.97 -11.13
CA GLU A 63 11.67 5.91 -10.65
C GLU A 63 13.02 5.23 -10.48
N SER A 64 14.07 6.03 -10.54
CA SER A 64 15.39 5.63 -10.08
C SER A 64 15.41 5.64 -8.55
N ILE A 65 16.06 4.64 -7.94
CA ILE A 65 16.26 4.60 -6.47
C ILE A 65 17.03 5.84 -5.94
N LEU A 66 17.64 6.59 -6.83
CA LEU A 66 18.47 7.76 -6.50
C LEU A 66 17.73 9.11 -6.64
N GLU A 67 16.51 9.11 -7.13
CA GLU A 67 15.72 10.32 -7.39
C GLU A 67 14.36 10.23 -6.70
N ASP A 68 14.07 11.18 -5.80
CA ASP A 68 12.82 11.22 -5.01
C ASP A 68 11.67 11.96 -5.74
N VAL A 69 11.62 11.93 -7.08
CA VAL A 69 10.60 12.63 -7.86
C VAL A 69 9.73 11.66 -8.62
N GLU A 70 8.48 11.50 -8.19
CA GLU A 70 7.48 10.71 -8.94
C GLU A 70 7.14 11.46 -10.24
N GLU A 71 7.69 11.01 -11.37
CA GLU A 71 7.31 11.52 -12.68
C GLU A 71 6.00 10.94 -13.14
N MET A 72 5.07 11.82 -13.56
CA MET A 72 3.75 11.44 -14.03
C MET A 72 3.59 11.76 -15.51
N PRO A 73 3.01 10.83 -16.30
CA PRO A 73 2.72 11.11 -17.69
C PRO A 73 1.57 12.13 -17.79
N LEU A 74 1.86 13.29 -18.37
CA LEU A 74 0.86 14.35 -18.56
C LEU A 74 0.16 14.23 -19.90
N GLY A 75 -1.11 14.61 -19.95
CA GLY A 75 -1.90 14.68 -21.18
C GLY A 75 -2.22 13.32 -21.79
N CYS A 76 -2.21 12.25 -21.01
CA CYS A 76 -2.64 10.93 -21.48
C CYS A 76 -4.14 10.91 -21.77
N THR A 77 -4.52 10.09 -22.73
CA THR A 77 -5.92 9.69 -22.94
C THR A 77 -6.10 8.30 -22.35
N VAL A 78 -7.03 8.17 -21.40
CA VAL A 78 -7.38 6.91 -20.75
C VAL A 78 -8.84 6.60 -21.09
N MET A 79 -9.13 5.36 -21.50
CA MET A 79 -10.50 4.91 -21.79
C MET A 79 -10.69 3.44 -21.43
N VAL A 80 -11.91 3.11 -21.05
CA VAL A 80 -12.37 1.72 -20.91
C VAL A 80 -13.11 1.36 -22.19
N GLU A 81 -12.75 0.24 -22.82
CA GLU A 81 -13.35 -0.26 -24.03
C GLU A 81 -14.01 -1.62 -23.77
N ALA A 82 -15.26 -1.76 -24.19
CA ALA A 82 -15.99 -3.02 -24.18
C ALA A 82 -15.67 -3.86 -25.44
N GLU A 83 -15.75 -5.18 -25.34
CA GLU A 83 -15.60 -6.09 -26.50
C GLU A 83 -16.68 -5.82 -27.58
N SER A 84 -17.82 -5.23 -27.19
CA SER A 84 -18.88 -4.75 -28.09
C SER A 84 -18.47 -3.53 -28.95
N GLY A 85 -17.37 -2.86 -28.61
CA GLY A 85 -16.90 -1.64 -29.26
C GLY A 85 -17.37 -0.34 -28.58
N GLU A 86 -18.14 -0.42 -27.50
CA GLU A 86 -18.47 0.73 -26.67
C GLU A 86 -17.24 1.23 -25.92
N THR A 87 -17.10 2.56 -25.77
CA THR A 87 -15.96 3.17 -25.09
C THR A 87 -16.41 4.22 -24.09
N VAL A 88 -15.78 4.22 -22.92
CA VAL A 88 -15.95 5.24 -21.88
C VAL A 88 -14.63 5.95 -21.65
N GLY A 89 -14.57 7.24 -21.95
CA GLY A 89 -13.39 8.07 -21.71
C GLY A 89 -13.26 8.44 -20.24
N ALA A 90 -12.03 8.45 -19.75
CA ALA A 90 -11.71 8.97 -18.43
C ALA A 90 -11.26 10.42 -18.50
N PHE A 91 -11.55 11.18 -17.44
CA PHE A 91 -11.08 12.55 -17.26
C PHE A 91 -10.00 12.60 -16.17
N ALA A 92 -9.02 13.47 -16.35
CA ALA A 92 -7.97 13.69 -15.35
C ALA A 92 -8.56 14.40 -14.12
N VAL A 93 -8.16 13.99 -12.93
CA VAL A 93 -8.55 14.60 -11.66
C VAL A 93 -7.63 15.80 -11.40
N GLU A 94 -8.21 16.98 -11.21
CA GLU A 94 -7.48 18.27 -11.19
C GLU A 94 -6.45 18.33 -10.07
N ASP A 95 -6.80 17.84 -8.87
CA ASP A 95 -5.95 17.90 -7.67
C ASP A 95 -5.11 16.63 -7.44
N GLU A 96 -5.22 15.61 -8.32
CA GLU A 96 -4.48 14.35 -8.23
C GLU A 96 -3.74 14.09 -9.56
N PRO A 97 -2.53 14.63 -9.78
CA PRO A 97 -1.77 14.42 -11.02
C PRO A 97 -1.57 12.92 -11.32
N GLY A 98 -1.72 12.55 -12.60
CA GLY A 98 -1.62 11.16 -13.04
C GLY A 98 -2.85 10.31 -12.75
N VAL A 99 -3.87 10.83 -12.08
CA VAL A 99 -5.11 10.11 -11.76
C VAL A 99 -6.19 10.43 -12.79
N TYR A 100 -6.84 9.38 -13.29
CA TYR A 100 -7.92 9.43 -14.27
C TYR A 100 -9.15 8.71 -13.72
N LEU A 101 -10.34 9.27 -13.95
CA LEU A 101 -11.61 8.74 -13.48
C LEU A 101 -12.56 8.54 -14.66
N ALA A 102 -13.03 7.31 -14.88
CA ALA A 102 -14.03 6.97 -15.89
C ALA A 102 -15.38 6.64 -15.21
N ASP A 103 -16.47 7.14 -15.77
CA ASP A 103 -17.83 6.78 -15.32
C ASP A 103 -18.26 5.47 -15.96
N THR A 104 -18.04 4.36 -15.27
CA THR A 104 -18.33 3.01 -15.73
C THR A 104 -19.59 2.41 -15.08
N ARG A 105 -20.45 3.26 -14.51
CA ARG A 105 -21.69 2.86 -13.80
C ARG A 105 -22.73 2.22 -14.70
N GLU A 106 -22.79 2.62 -15.97
CA GLU A 106 -23.78 2.14 -16.92
C GLU A 106 -23.29 0.95 -17.78
N LEU A 107 -22.05 0.48 -17.56
CA LEU A 107 -21.50 -0.65 -18.31
C LEU A 107 -22.18 -1.96 -17.92
N ASP A 108 -22.31 -2.86 -18.90
CA ASP A 108 -22.97 -4.15 -18.73
C ASP A 108 -22.15 -5.10 -17.83
N MET A 109 -22.77 -5.66 -16.79
CA MET A 109 -22.15 -6.62 -15.87
C MET A 109 -21.76 -7.95 -16.54
N ASP A 110 -22.38 -8.29 -17.67
CA ASP A 110 -22.05 -9.51 -18.45
C ASP A 110 -21.01 -9.24 -19.55
N GLY A 111 -20.48 -8.00 -19.61
CA GLY A 111 -19.53 -7.56 -20.61
C GLY A 111 -18.09 -8.02 -20.33
N LYS A 112 -17.22 -7.80 -21.34
CA LYS A 112 -15.78 -7.87 -21.21
C LYS A 112 -15.18 -6.53 -21.54
N TYR A 113 -14.21 -6.11 -20.75
CA TYR A 113 -13.63 -4.78 -20.80
C TYR A 113 -12.12 -4.83 -20.82
N ARG A 114 -11.52 -3.81 -21.42
CA ARG A 114 -10.07 -3.57 -21.38
C ARG A 114 -9.78 -2.09 -21.14
N LEU A 115 -8.56 -1.83 -20.67
CA LEU A 115 -8.05 -0.49 -20.50
C LEU A 115 -7.20 -0.12 -21.73
N CYS A 116 -7.46 1.05 -22.30
CA CYS A 116 -6.70 1.64 -23.37
C CYS A 116 -6.09 2.95 -22.90
N ILE A 117 -4.79 3.14 -23.06
CA ILE A 117 -4.04 4.32 -22.62
C ILE A 117 -3.20 4.79 -23.80
N SER A 118 -3.36 6.06 -24.16
CA SER A 118 -2.49 6.72 -25.14
C SER A 118 -1.62 7.74 -24.41
N VAL A 119 -0.29 7.57 -24.50
CA VAL A 119 0.71 8.43 -23.86
C VAL A 119 1.37 9.29 -24.93
N PRO A 120 1.31 10.62 -24.84
CA PRO A 120 1.94 11.51 -25.79
C PRO A 120 3.44 11.22 -25.97
N GLY A 121 3.86 11.00 -27.22
CA GLY A 121 5.24 10.72 -27.56
C GLY A 121 5.75 9.30 -27.29
N ARG A 122 4.95 8.44 -26.62
CA ARG A 122 5.35 7.06 -26.29
C ARG A 122 4.48 5.97 -26.91
N GLY A 123 3.26 6.30 -27.35
CA GLY A 123 2.37 5.38 -28.05
C GLY A 123 1.17 4.91 -27.24
N GLU A 124 0.60 3.77 -27.63
CA GLU A 124 -0.61 3.22 -27.08
C GLU A 124 -0.32 1.94 -26.29
N TYR A 125 -0.97 1.81 -25.13
CA TYR A 125 -0.94 0.65 -24.25
C TYR A 125 -2.35 0.12 -24.10
N VAL A 126 -2.53 -1.18 -24.28
CA VAL A 126 -3.85 -1.82 -24.27
C VAL A 126 -3.78 -3.10 -23.48
N SER A 127 -4.69 -3.28 -22.52
CA SER A 127 -4.80 -4.55 -21.77
C SER A 127 -5.57 -5.60 -22.59
N GLU A 128 -5.58 -6.84 -22.13
CA GLU A 128 -6.49 -7.85 -22.64
C GLU A 128 -7.93 -7.58 -22.20
N PHE A 129 -8.90 -8.08 -22.97
CA PHE A 129 -10.29 -8.10 -22.53
C PHE A 129 -10.49 -9.11 -21.41
N LYS A 130 -11.05 -8.65 -20.29
CA LYS A 130 -11.40 -9.49 -19.14
C LYS A 130 -12.89 -9.41 -18.85
N PRO A 131 -13.54 -10.54 -18.50
CA PRO A 131 -14.93 -10.52 -18.06
C PRO A 131 -15.05 -9.84 -16.69
N VAL A 132 -16.23 -9.31 -16.40
CA VAL A 132 -16.54 -8.78 -15.07
C VAL A 132 -16.54 -9.93 -14.04
N MET A 133 -15.78 -9.74 -12.96
CA MET A 133 -15.74 -10.67 -11.85
C MET A 133 -16.69 -10.17 -10.76
N ILE A 134 -17.78 -10.90 -10.55
CA ILE A 134 -18.75 -10.55 -9.49
C ILE A 134 -18.20 -11.01 -8.15
N SER A 135 -18.00 -10.05 -7.25
CA SER A 135 -17.55 -10.32 -5.90
C SER A 135 -18.71 -10.86 -5.05
N PRO A 136 -18.57 -12.03 -4.41
CA PRO A 136 -19.58 -12.44 -3.44
C PRO A 136 -19.63 -11.45 -2.26
N PRO A 137 -20.74 -11.40 -1.51
CA PRO A 137 -20.84 -10.55 -0.34
C PRO A 137 -19.85 -11.00 0.76
N ILE A 138 -19.44 -10.07 1.59
CA ILE A 138 -18.78 -10.38 2.86
C ILE A 138 -19.86 -10.88 3.81
N ASP A 139 -19.71 -12.09 4.35
CA ASP A 139 -20.66 -12.67 5.29
C ASP A 139 -20.53 -12.03 6.67
N GLU A 140 -19.28 -11.86 7.10
CA GLU A 140 -19.00 -11.37 8.44
C GLU A 140 -17.63 -10.67 8.48
N ILE A 141 -17.57 -9.58 9.23
CA ILE A 141 -16.33 -8.95 9.67
C ILE A 141 -16.26 -9.09 11.17
N THR A 142 -15.24 -9.78 11.67
CA THR A 142 -15.01 -10.01 13.09
C THR A 142 -13.65 -9.46 13.51
N TRP A 143 -13.43 -9.46 14.81
CA TRP A 143 -12.12 -9.18 15.37
C TRP A 143 -11.74 -10.21 16.41
N SER A 144 -10.45 -10.46 16.56
CA SER A 144 -9.89 -11.34 17.56
C SER A 144 -8.64 -10.73 18.18
N ILE A 145 -8.35 -11.08 19.42
CA ILE A 145 -7.11 -10.69 20.08
C ILE A 145 -6.16 -11.88 20.02
N ALA A 146 -4.89 -11.63 19.67
CA ALA A 146 -3.86 -12.65 19.71
C ALA A 146 -3.72 -13.23 21.13
N PRO A 147 -3.37 -14.52 21.28
CA PRO A 147 -3.28 -15.17 22.59
C PRO A 147 -2.31 -14.47 23.57
N ASP A 148 -1.27 -13.84 23.07
CA ASP A 148 -0.29 -13.06 23.85
C ASP A 148 -0.68 -11.59 24.04
N SER A 149 -1.87 -11.19 23.53
CA SER A 149 -2.40 -9.82 23.57
C SER A 149 -1.51 -8.77 22.91
N THR A 150 -0.63 -9.16 22.00
CA THR A 150 0.29 -8.24 21.32
C THR A 150 -0.39 -7.46 20.20
N TYR A 151 -1.45 -8.01 19.60
CA TYR A 151 -2.22 -7.37 18.55
C TYR A 151 -3.67 -7.86 18.50
N ALA A 152 -4.52 -7.03 17.89
CA ALA A 152 -5.87 -7.39 17.47
C ALA A 152 -5.86 -7.65 15.94
N ASN A 153 -6.64 -8.63 15.51
CA ASN A 153 -6.88 -8.92 14.11
C ASN A 153 -8.27 -8.44 13.71
N VAL A 154 -8.39 -7.86 12.52
CA VAL A 154 -9.67 -7.74 11.83
C VAL A 154 -9.74 -8.86 10.80
N GLU A 155 -10.80 -9.64 10.84
CA GLU A 155 -10.97 -10.87 10.09
C GLU A 155 -12.22 -10.80 9.22
N VAL A 156 -12.13 -11.33 7.99
CA VAL A 156 -13.24 -11.40 7.05
C VAL A 156 -13.58 -12.85 6.77
N THR A 157 -14.88 -13.15 6.77
CA THR A 157 -15.45 -14.42 6.29
C THR A 157 -16.31 -14.13 5.06
N THR A 158 -16.13 -14.92 4.01
CA THR A 158 -16.91 -14.84 2.77
C THR A 158 -17.03 -16.23 2.13
N HIS A 159 -18.11 -16.47 1.42
CA HIS A 159 -18.31 -17.72 0.67
C HIS A 159 -18.79 -17.42 -0.75
N ASN A 160 -18.69 -18.41 -1.61
CA ASN A 160 -19.26 -18.36 -2.95
C ASN A 160 -20.09 -19.61 -3.23
N ASP A 161 -21.37 -19.42 -3.49
CA ASP A 161 -22.31 -20.49 -3.85
C ASP A 161 -22.23 -20.91 -5.32
N GLN A 162 -21.48 -20.15 -6.14
CA GLN A 162 -21.32 -20.46 -7.55
C GLN A 162 -20.25 -21.53 -7.77
N GLU A 163 -20.31 -22.19 -8.91
CA GLU A 163 -19.27 -23.12 -9.33
C GLU A 163 -17.94 -22.40 -9.55
N GLY A 164 -16.84 -23.08 -9.21
CA GLY A 164 -15.49 -22.55 -9.37
C GLY A 164 -14.84 -22.16 -8.04
N LYS A 165 -13.55 -21.85 -8.08
CA LYS A 165 -12.77 -21.45 -6.91
C LYS A 165 -12.84 -19.94 -6.73
N LEU A 166 -12.87 -19.53 -5.47
CA LEU A 166 -12.93 -18.13 -5.06
C LEU A 166 -11.50 -17.59 -4.86
N TYR A 167 -11.24 -16.45 -5.43
CA TYR A 167 -10.02 -15.66 -5.25
C TYR A 167 -10.43 -14.26 -4.86
N CYS A 168 -10.02 -13.80 -3.68
CA CYS A 168 -10.37 -12.49 -3.15
C CYS A 168 -9.15 -11.65 -2.86
N LYS A 169 -9.32 -10.35 -3.08
CA LYS A 169 -8.44 -9.29 -2.57
C LYS A 169 -9.29 -8.34 -1.74
N TRP A 170 -8.76 -7.92 -0.58
CA TRP A 170 -9.39 -6.93 0.26
C TRP A 170 -8.55 -5.66 0.32
N ASN A 171 -9.24 -4.55 0.19
CA ASN A 171 -8.74 -3.23 0.53
C ASN A 171 -9.57 -2.71 1.70
N TYR A 172 -9.03 -1.78 2.47
CA TYR A 172 -9.77 -1.15 3.55
C TYR A 172 -9.41 0.33 3.68
N THR A 173 -10.36 1.09 4.21
CA THR A 173 -10.13 2.42 4.77
C THR A 173 -10.35 2.34 6.27
N GLU A 174 -9.51 3.00 7.03
CA GLU A 174 -9.59 3.02 8.49
C GLU A 174 -9.62 4.45 9.01
N ASN A 175 -10.40 4.67 10.06
CA ASN A 175 -10.49 5.92 10.78
C ASN A 175 -10.36 5.63 12.28
N TRP A 176 -9.59 6.43 12.97
CA TRP A 176 -9.44 6.25 14.41
C TRP A 176 -9.32 7.57 15.13
N GLU A 177 -9.76 7.52 16.39
CA GLU A 177 -9.57 8.57 17.36
C GLU A 177 -8.38 8.23 18.25
N SER A 178 -7.53 9.20 18.50
CA SER A 178 -6.42 9.07 19.44
C SER A 178 -6.33 10.32 20.33
N ASN A 179 -5.85 10.12 21.54
CA ASN A 179 -5.59 11.22 22.43
C ASN A 179 -4.21 11.82 22.16
N ALA A 180 -4.11 13.15 22.25
CA ALA A 180 -2.85 13.85 22.18
C ALA A 180 -1.91 13.34 23.30
N VAL A 181 -0.67 13.05 22.95
CA VAL A 181 0.35 12.59 23.94
C VAL A 181 0.60 13.66 25.00
N PHE A 182 0.50 14.93 24.63
CA PHE A 182 0.63 16.06 25.54
C PHE A 182 -0.67 16.87 25.51
N ILE A 183 -1.25 17.11 26.69
CA ILE A 183 -2.43 17.95 26.81
C ILE A 183 -2.02 19.40 26.52
N PRO A 184 -2.58 20.05 25.49
CA PRO A 184 -2.28 21.43 25.19
C PRO A 184 -2.96 22.34 26.23
N VAL A 185 -2.19 23.05 27.01
CA VAL A 185 -2.70 23.99 28.02
C VAL A 185 -2.42 25.45 27.67
N LEU A 186 -1.57 25.69 26.68
CA LEU A 186 -1.15 27.01 26.24
C LEU A 186 -1.27 27.13 24.71
N ASP A 187 -1.64 28.31 24.26
CA ASP A 187 -1.72 28.69 22.84
C ASP A 187 -0.80 29.88 22.57
N PHE A 188 0.03 29.76 21.53
CA PHE A 188 0.94 30.81 21.10
C PHE A 188 0.50 31.39 19.77
N ASN A 189 0.22 32.68 19.75
CA ASN A 189 -0.07 33.41 18.52
C ASN A 189 1.22 34.03 17.95
N PRO A 190 1.76 33.52 16.84
CA PRO A 190 3.02 34.02 16.27
C PRO A 190 2.92 35.44 15.70
N ASN A 191 1.73 35.90 15.33
CA ASN A 191 1.54 37.25 14.77
C ASN A 191 1.58 38.34 15.83
N THR A 192 1.12 38.01 17.05
CA THR A 192 1.08 38.96 18.18
C THR A 192 2.13 38.70 19.22
N ASN A 193 2.84 37.56 19.11
CA ASN A 193 3.82 37.08 20.07
C ASN A 193 3.23 36.91 21.50
N ILE A 194 1.94 36.58 21.58
CA ILE A 194 1.23 36.41 22.85
C ILE A 194 1.05 34.93 23.15
N LEU A 195 1.37 34.54 24.38
CA LEU A 195 1.08 33.27 24.97
C LEU A 195 -0.14 33.41 25.89
N ARG A 196 -1.16 32.57 25.70
CA ARG A 196 -2.35 32.52 26.56
C ARG A 196 -2.63 31.12 27.06
N ALA A 197 -3.28 31.01 28.20
CA ALA A 197 -3.84 29.74 28.66
C ALA A 197 -5.08 29.41 27.79
N LEU A 198 -5.25 28.12 27.49
CA LEU A 198 -6.47 27.60 26.87
C LEU A 198 -7.58 27.41 27.90
N GLU A 199 -8.82 27.65 27.50
CA GLU A 199 -10.00 27.30 28.28
C GLU A 199 -10.23 25.78 28.26
N ILE A 200 -11.00 25.25 29.20
CA ILE A 200 -11.22 23.80 29.36
C ILE A 200 -11.83 23.19 28.09
N GLU A 201 -12.75 23.90 27.45
CA GLU A 201 -13.38 23.48 26.20
C GLU A 201 -12.39 23.40 25.05
N GLU A 202 -11.50 24.39 24.92
CA GLU A 202 -10.42 24.40 23.91
C GLU A 202 -9.39 23.29 24.16
N ILE A 203 -9.08 23.00 25.43
CA ILE A 203 -8.20 21.87 25.80
C ILE A 203 -8.84 20.55 25.37
N ALA A 204 -10.13 20.37 25.65
CA ALA A 204 -10.86 19.17 25.27
C ALA A 204 -10.85 18.97 23.73
N GLU A 205 -11.20 19.99 22.95
CA GLU A 205 -11.19 19.94 21.49
C GLU A 205 -9.82 19.61 20.90
N ARG A 206 -8.74 20.15 21.47
CA ARG A 206 -7.36 19.94 20.99
C ARG A 206 -6.72 18.66 21.51
N SER A 207 -7.37 17.95 22.45
CA SER A 207 -6.86 16.71 23.05
C SER A 207 -7.21 15.48 22.19
N TYR A 208 -8.18 15.59 21.29
CA TYR A 208 -8.59 14.51 20.41
C TYR A 208 -8.03 14.73 19.01
N CYS A 209 -7.47 13.67 18.45
CA CYS A 209 -6.96 13.63 17.08
C CYS A 209 -7.76 12.58 16.30
N PHE A 210 -8.24 12.96 15.12
CA PHE A 210 -8.84 12.03 14.18
C PHE A 210 -7.85 11.79 13.04
N SER A 211 -7.68 10.53 12.70
CA SER A 211 -6.77 10.13 11.63
C SER A 211 -7.45 9.12 10.73
N GLU A 212 -7.04 9.09 9.47
CA GLU A 212 -7.48 8.12 8.49
C GLU A 212 -6.30 7.50 7.76
N ALA A 213 -6.48 6.30 7.25
CA ALA A 213 -5.54 5.65 6.37
C ALA A 213 -6.26 4.70 5.40
N VAL A 214 -5.64 4.44 4.27
CA VAL A 214 -6.05 3.40 3.33
C VAL A 214 -5.10 2.22 3.42
N SER A 215 -5.57 1.03 3.03
CA SER A 215 -4.74 -0.17 3.02
C SER A 215 -3.53 -0.01 2.10
N SER A 216 -2.34 -0.28 2.62
CA SER A 216 -1.10 -0.41 1.85
C SER A 216 -0.66 -1.87 1.73
N ASP A 217 -1.16 -2.74 2.60
CA ASP A 217 -0.83 -4.16 2.61
C ASP A 217 -1.64 -4.94 1.57
N ILE A 218 -1.03 -5.98 0.99
CA ILE A 218 -1.71 -6.89 0.07
C ILE A 218 -2.41 -7.98 0.86
N SER A 219 -3.74 -7.84 1.01
CA SER A 219 -4.59 -8.84 1.66
C SER A 219 -5.33 -9.65 0.61
N ILE A 220 -4.94 -10.92 0.45
CA ILE A 220 -5.50 -11.86 -0.53
C ILE A 220 -5.70 -13.24 0.11
N ALA A 221 -6.75 -13.94 -0.31
CA ALA A 221 -6.95 -15.36 -0.02
C ALA A 221 -7.72 -16.06 -1.16
N ASN A 222 -7.64 -17.40 -1.18
CA ASN A 222 -8.35 -18.23 -2.14
C ASN A 222 -8.84 -19.53 -1.52
N THR A 223 -9.71 -20.22 -2.24
CA THR A 223 -10.25 -21.54 -1.85
C THR A 223 -9.66 -22.70 -2.66
N GLU A 224 -8.57 -22.51 -3.40
CA GLU A 224 -8.04 -23.51 -4.35
C GLU A 224 -7.76 -24.87 -3.69
N LYS A 225 -7.24 -24.84 -2.45
CA LYS A 225 -6.89 -26.04 -1.66
C LYS A 225 -7.95 -26.41 -0.64
N LEU A 226 -9.08 -25.71 -0.60
CA LEU A 226 -10.16 -25.98 0.33
C LEU A 226 -11.21 -26.88 -0.29
N ALA A 227 -11.86 -27.71 0.53
CA ALA A 227 -12.96 -28.57 0.09
C ALA A 227 -14.20 -27.73 -0.29
N GLU A 228 -14.47 -26.69 0.49
CA GLU A 228 -15.59 -25.77 0.33
C GLU A 228 -15.12 -24.42 -0.17
N ASN A 229 -15.99 -23.67 -0.84
CA ASN A 229 -15.72 -22.32 -1.31
C ASN A 229 -15.96 -21.27 -0.21
N ILE A 230 -15.36 -21.48 0.94
CA ILE A 230 -15.48 -20.61 2.11
C ILE A 230 -14.09 -20.14 2.53
N ILE A 231 -13.88 -18.84 2.57
CA ILE A 231 -12.74 -18.21 3.21
C ILE A 231 -13.19 -17.79 4.60
N SER A 232 -12.75 -18.50 5.63
CA SER A 232 -13.15 -18.24 7.01
C SER A 232 -12.06 -17.48 7.74
N LYS A 233 -12.41 -16.35 8.36
CA LYS A 233 -11.56 -15.55 9.26
C LYS A 233 -10.20 -15.20 8.65
N SER A 234 -10.20 -14.78 7.39
CA SER A 234 -9.00 -14.25 6.76
C SER A 234 -8.62 -12.91 7.38
N VAL A 235 -7.41 -12.82 7.92
CA VAL A 235 -6.94 -11.58 8.56
C VAL A 235 -6.64 -10.55 7.48
N VAL A 236 -7.31 -9.40 7.55
CA VAL A 236 -7.13 -8.27 6.63
C VAL A 236 -6.32 -7.14 7.26
N LYS A 237 -6.31 -7.05 8.60
CA LYS A 237 -5.56 -6.03 9.33
C LYS A 237 -5.05 -6.56 10.67
N HIS A 238 -3.79 -6.24 10.99
CA HIS A 238 -3.21 -6.37 12.31
C HIS A 238 -3.10 -4.99 12.96
N ILE A 239 -3.54 -4.85 14.21
CA ILE A 239 -3.43 -3.63 15.01
C ILE A 239 -2.63 -3.98 16.25
N ALA A 240 -1.39 -3.48 16.35
CA ALA A 240 -0.57 -3.71 17.53
C ALA A 240 -1.18 -3.02 18.77
N ASN A 241 -1.05 -3.62 19.94
CA ASN A 241 -1.55 -3.04 21.20
C ASN A 241 -0.86 -1.72 21.58
N THR A 242 0.29 -1.43 20.97
CA THR A 242 1.04 -0.16 21.10
C THR A 242 0.66 0.88 20.04
N ASP A 243 -0.19 0.52 19.09
CA ASP A 243 -0.65 1.44 18.04
C ASP A 243 -1.69 2.42 18.59
N LEU A 244 -1.65 3.67 18.14
CA LEU A 244 -2.64 4.69 18.51
C LEU A 244 -4.07 4.29 18.10
N ARG A 245 -4.23 3.46 17.08
CA ARG A 245 -5.50 2.87 16.67
C ARG A 245 -6.18 2.05 17.77
N ALA A 246 -5.40 1.49 18.69
CA ALA A 246 -5.91 0.69 19.80
C ALA A 246 -6.30 1.56 21.03
N SER A 247 -6.07 2.88 20.99
CA SER A 247 -6.24 3.76 22.15
C SER A 247 -7.63 4.42 22.28
N GLY A 248 -8.42 4.42 21.21
CA GLY A 248 -9.71 5.10 21.15
C GLY A 248 -10.72 4.40 20.25
N LEU A 249 -11.64 5.17 19.68
CA LEU A 249 -12.59 4.64 18.70
C LEU A 249 -11.85 4.29 17.41
N TYR A 250 -12.15 3.14 16.87
CA TYR A 250 -11.61 2.64 15.61
C TYR A 250 -12.74 2.15 14.72
N ALA A 251 -12.72 2.56 13.47
CA ALA A 251 -13.64 2.13 12.43
C ALA A 251 -12.84 1.66 11.21
N ILE A 252 -13.28 0.57 10.60
CA ILE A 252 -12.70 0.04 9.38
C ILE A 252 -13.81 -0.27 8.38
N SER A 253 -13.63 0.14 7.14
CA SER A 253 -14.49 -0.21 6.02
C SER A 253 -13.71 -1.10 5.07
N VAL A 254 -14.16 -2.32 4.88
CA VAL A 254 -13.49 -3.33 4.04
C VAL A 254 -14.22 -3.47 2.72
N THR A 255 -13.48 -3.37 1.63
CA THR A 255 -13.96 -3.63 0.27
C THR A 255 -13.37 -4.92 -0.25
N GLN A 256 -14.22 -5.83 -0.73
CA GLN A 256 -13.83 -7.11 -1.31
C GLN A 256 -13.92 -7.04 -2.84
N LYS A 257 -12.87 -7.54 -3.50
CA LYS A 257 -12.82 -7.70 -4.96
C LYS A 257 -12.58 -9.17 -5.29
N ALA A 258 -13.41 -9.73 -6.18
CA ALA A 258 -13.13 -11.02 -6.77
C ALA A 258 -12.07 -10.86 -7.86
N LEU A 259 -11.18 -11.83 -7.95
CA LEU A 259 -10.12 -11.89 -8.96
C LEU A 259 -10.28 -13.15 -9.80
N ASP A 260 -9.78 -13.13 -11.04
CA ASP A 260 -9.46 -14.34 -11.75
C ASP A 260 -8.17 -14.98 -11.18
N LYS A 261 -7.88 -16.20 -11.60
CA LYS A 261 -6.69 -16.92 -11.13
C LYS A 261 -5.40 -16.19 -11.43
N ASP A 262 -5.29 -15.61 -12.62
CA ASP A 262 -4.09 -14.91 -13.08
C ASP A 262 -3.86 -13.63 -12.27
N GLY A 263 -4.92 -12.86 -12.02
CA GLY A 263 -4.91 -11.68 -11.16
C GLY A 263 -4.50 -12.01 -9.73
N TYR A 264 -5.02 -13.13 -9.19
CA TYR A 264 -4.60 -13.61 -7.87
C TYR A 264 -3.11 -13.95 -7.83
N GLN A 265 -2.60 -14.68 -8.82
CA GLN A 265 -1.17 -15.05 -8.90
C GLN A 265 -0.26 -13.83 -9.03
N TYR A 266 -0.70 -12.79 -9.77
CA TYR A 266 0.01 -11.51 -9.82
C TYR A 266 0.16 -10.89 -8.43
N TRP A 267 -0.94 -10.74 -7.69
CA TRP A 267 -0.94 -10.18 -6.34
C TRP A 267 -0.16 -11.04 -5.34
N GLU A 268 -0.23 -12.37 -5.46
CA GLU A 268 0.55 -13.30 -4.64
C GLU A 268 2.06 -13.12 -4.86
N THR A 269 2.46 -12.98 -6.12
CA THR A 269 3.86 -12.74 -6.49
C THR A 269 4.35 -11.39 -5.96
N LEU A 270 3.55 -10.35 -6.12
CA LEU A 270 3.87 -9.01 -5.61
C LEU A 270 3.99 -9.01 -4.07
N LYS A 271 3.04 -9.64 -3.37
CA LYS A 271 3.09 -9.80 -1.90
C LYS A 271 4.36 -10.49 -1.43
N ARG A 272 4.76 -11.56 -2.12
CA ARG A 272 6.00 -12.29 -1.80
C ARG A 272 7.24 -11.42 -2.01
N ASN A 273 7.32 -10.71 -3.13
CA ASN A 273 8.46 -9.85 -3.44
C ASN A 273 8.62 -8.72 -2.42
N ILE A 274 7.52 -8.08 -2.01
CA ILE A 274 7.54 -7.05 -0.96
C ILE A 274 7.98 -7.65 0.38
N GLY A 275 7.47 -8.83 0.75
CA GLY A 275 7.82 -9.50 2.00
C GLY A 275 9.28 -9.94 2.06
N GLU A 276 9.84 -10.45 0.97
CA GLU A 276 11.24 -10.87 0.90
C GLU A 276 12.19 -9.66 0.91
N THR A 277 11.83 -8.56 0.26
CA THR A 277 12.65 -7.34 0.24
C THR A 277 12.64 -6.63 1.61
N GLY A 278 11.48 -6.62 2.30
CA GLY A 278 11.36 -6.08 3.65
C GLY A 278 12.22 -6.82 4.69
N GLY A 279 12.41 -8.14 4.52
CA GLY A 279 13.22 -8.94 5.44
C GLY A 279 14.74 -8.68 5.39
N ILE A 280 15.25 -8.09 4.30
CA ILE A 280 16.68 -7.77 4.16
C ILE A 280 17.03 -6.44 4.83
N PHE A 281 16.06 -5.53 5.00
CA PHE A 281 16.27 -4.17 5.53
C PHE A 281 15.58 -3.92 6.87
N SER A 282 14.79 -4.87 7.38
CA SER A 282 14.18 -4.80 8.71
C SER A 282 15.08 -5.52 9.73
N ALA A 283 16.15 -4.88 10.14
CA ALA A 283 16.98 -5.28 11.28
C ALA A 283 16.82 -4.26 12.41
#